data_2111d9059c913dc4c3822e3c7ade0985
#
_entry.id   2111d9059c913dc4c3822e3c7ade0985
#
_cell.length_a   1.000
_cell.length_b   1.000
_cell.length_c   1.000
_cell.angle_alpha   90.00
_cell.angle_beta   90.00
_cell.angle_gamma   90.00
#
_symmetry.space_group_name_H-M   'P 1'
#
loop_
_entity.id
_entity.type
_entity.pdbx_description
1 polymer ?
#
loop_
_entity_poly.entity_id
_entity_poly.type
_entity_poly.pdbx_seq_one_letter_code
_entity_poly.pdbx_strand_id
1 'polypeptide(L)'
;MTSLLFADPRAAYLHVPFCVHRCGYCDFTLLAGRDDLAGDYLRALELELRQLEQPREVDTLFFGGGTPTHLAEAELARLLELAREWFRLAPGGEFSVEANPAGLTDEKLRLMADAGVNRVSLGVQSFDEGLLKLLERDHRESEILDAVAGLRERFENFSLDLIFALPGQTLTHWRETLRRAIELRPTHLSTYGLTFEKGTAFWSRREKGAIEQLPNELERDMYAAAMDDLATAGFEQYEISNFSRPGFRCRHNQTYWRALPYFGFGPGAARYILGRRESNHRSTTTWIKRVLAGQSGVAMSEELDPEHRAREAIVLGLRQFDGIRRDEFQTLTGFDLDSLVSETIRREVAAGRIEDFGEGIRITREGRFFADPVMIAFL
;
A
#
# COMPACT_ATOMS: atom_id res chain seq x y z
N MET A 1 7.43 31.26 2.11
CA MET A 1 6.54 30.25 1.49
C MET A 1 6.33 29.15 2.52
N THR A 2 5.09 28.81 2.83
CA THR A 2 4.79 27.69 3.75
C THR A 2 5.21 26.41 3.04
N SER A 3 6.06 25.58 3.67
CA SER A 3 6.47 24.29 3.10
C SER A 3 5.24 23.42 2.79
N LEU A 4 5.26 22.66 1.70
CA LEU A 4 4.20 21.74 1.31
C LEU A 4 3.89 20.69 2.39
N LEU A 5 4.84 20.42 3.31
CA LEU A 5 4.65 19.54 4.47
C LEU A 5 3.57 20.05 5.45
N PHE A 6 3.23 21.34 5.40
CA PHE A 6 2.20 21.98 6.22
C PHE A 6 0.93 22.32 5.42
N ALA A 7 0.82 21.83 4.18
CA ALA A 7 -0.39 21.96 3.39
C ALA A 7 -1.54 21.12 3.98
N ASP A 8 -2.77 21.49 3.66
CA ASP A 8 -3.92 20.64 3.97
C ASP A 8 -3.78 19.28 3.28
N PRO A 9 -4.03 18.16 4.00
CA PRO A 9 -3.96 16.84 3.40
C PRO A 9 -4.94 16.69 2.23
N ARG A 10 -4.43 16.14 1.12
CA ARG A 10 -5.21 15.86 -0.10
C ARG A 10 -5.40 14.36 -0.33
N ALA A 11 -5.03 13.53 0.62
CA ALA A 11 -5.22 12.08 0.60
C ALA A 11 -5.86 11.61 1.89
N ALA A 12 -6.76 10.61 1.79
CA ALA A 12 -7.39 10.00 2.95
C ALA A 12 -7.34 8.46 2.86
N TYR A 13 -6.96 7.82 3.96
CA TYR A 13 -6.91 6.38 4.14
C TYR A 13 -7.89 5.94 5.22
N LEU A 14 -8.77 4.98 4.91
CA LEU A 14 -9.66 4.35 5.85
C LEU A 14 -9.26 2.89 6.04
N HIS A 15 -8.90 2.53 7.27
CA HIS A 15 -8.49 1.18 7.61
C HIS A 15 -9.68 0.31 8.00
N VAL A 16 -9.95 -0.73 7.22
CA VAL A 16 -11.03 -1.69 7.46
C VAL A 16 -10.41 -2.99 8.00
N PRO A 17 -10.59 -3.33 9.27
CA PRO A 17 -9.80 -4.37 9.92
C PRO A 17 -10.36 -5.80 9.76
N PHE A 18 -11.34 -6.06 8.93
CA PHE A 18 -12.04 -7.35 8.86
C PHE A 18 -11.48 -8.26 7.77
N CYS A 19 -11.28 -9.53 8.11
CA CYS A 19 -10.90 -10.61 7.19
C CYS A 19 -11.62 -11.91 7.60
N VAL A 20 -11.77 -12.83 6.65
CA VAL A 20 -12.25 -14.20 6.93
C VAL A 20 -11.33 -14.87 7.94
N HIS A 21 -10.02 -14.82 7.71
CA HIS A 21 -8.99 -15.34 8.62
C HIS A 21 -7.69 -14.53 8.50
N ARG A 22 -6.74 -14.76 9.40
CA ARG A 22 -5.41 -14.14 9.34
C ARG A 22 -4.46 -15.07 8.59
N CYS A 23 -4.05 -14.68 7.39
CA CYS A 23 -3.02 -15.39 6.64
C CYS A 23 -1.69 -15.46 7.42
N GLY A 24 -0.95 -16.56 7.29
CA GLY A 24 0.24 -16.82 8.09
C GLY A 24 1.37 -15.78 7.96
N TYR A 25 1.43 -15.05 6.86
CA TYR A 25 2.42 -14.00 6.60
C TYR A 25 1.97 -12.59 7.01
N CYS A 26 0.67 -12.38 7.26
CA CYS A 26 0.09 -11.05 7.38
C CYS A 26 0.33 -10.41 8.76
N ASP A 27 0.96 -9.24 8.77
CA ASP A 27 1.20 -8.41 9.95
C ASP A 27 0.22 -7.23 10.10
N PHE A 28 -0.71 -7.08 9.15
CA PHE A 28 -1.66 -5.98 9.18
C PHE A 28 -2.56 -6.01 10.43
N THR A 29 -3.03 -4.84 10.80
CA THR A 29 -4.08 -4.69 11.81
C THR A 29 -5.37 -5.29 11.29
N LEU A 30 -5.75 -6.47 11.78
CA LEU A 30 -6.99 -7.11 11.35
C LEU A 30 -7.63 -7.96 12.46
N LEU A 31 -8.94 -8.17 12.33
CA LEU A 31 -9.76 -9.11 13.08
C LEU A 31 -10.28 -10.18 12.13
N ALA A 32 -10.04 -11.45 12.49
CA ALA A 32 -10.62 -12.58 11.78
C ALA A 32 -11.78 -13.18 12.60
N GLY A 33 -12.90 -13.48 11.93
CA GLY A 33 -14.05 -14.15 12.55
C GLY A 33 -14.76 -13.31 13.62
N ARG A 34 -14.71 -11.99 13.52
CA ARG A 34 -15.36 -11.04 14.45
C ARG A 34 -16.23 -10.03 13.70
N ASP A 35 -17.03 -10.53 12.78
CA ASP A 35 -17.96 -9.72 11.97
C ASP A 35 -19.07 -9.09 12.84
N ASP A 36 -19.30 -9.65 14.03
CA ASP A 36 -20.15 -9.09 15.07
C ASP A 36 -19.76 -7.66 15.47
N LEU A 37 -18.52 -7.25 15.24
CA LEU A 37 -18.01 -5.92 15.57
C LEU A 37 -18.14 -4.90 14.43
N ALA A 38 -18.59 -5.29 13.24
CA ALA A 38 -18.64 -4.40 12.09
C ALA A 38 -19.54 -3.17 12.33
N GLY A 39 -20.70 -3.36 12.96
CA GLY A 39 -21.57 -2.25 13.33
C GLY A 39 -20.93 -1.29 14.34
N ASP A 40 -20.22 -1.80 15.35
CA ASP A 40 -19.51 -0.97 16.33
C ASP A 40 -18.33 -0.23 15.68
N TYR A 41 -17.61 -0.91 14.77
CA TYR A 41 -16.55 -0.29 13.99
C TYR A 41 -17.06 0.88 13.15
N LEU A 42 -18.17 0.72 12.42
CA LEU A 42 -18.74 1.80 11.59
C LEU A 42 -19.18 2.99 12.44
N ARG A 43 -19.80 2.74 13.62
CA ARG A 43 -20.14 3.81 14.55
C ARG A 43 -18.91 4.55 15.10
N ALA A 44 -17.87 3.79 15.45
CA ALA A 44 -16.61 4.38 15.91
C ALA A 44 -15.92 5.19 14.81
N LEU A 45 -15.90 4.66 13.58
CA LEU A 45 -15.34 5.36 12.42
C LEU A 45 -16.07 6.67 12.15
N GLU A 46 -17.40 6.68 12.21
CA GLU A 46 -18.20 7.89 12.07
C GLU A 46 -17.84 8.94 13.13
N LEU A 47 -17.68 8.53 14.40
CA LEU A 47 -17.28 9.44 15.48
C LEU A 47 -15.86 9.99 15.27
N GLU A 48 -14.95 9.19 14.76
CA GLU A 48 -13.59 9.64 14.44
C GLU A 48 -13.60 10.62 13.26
N LEU A 49 -14.37 10.34 12.20
CA LEU A 49 -14.51 11.22 11.04
C LEU A 49 -15.13 12.58 11.41
N ARG A 50 -16.05 12.62 12.35
CA ARG A 50 -16.65 13.87 12.85
C ARG A 50 -15.62 14.83 13.46
N GLN A 51 -14.44 14.36 13.85
CA GLN A 51 -13.34 15.22 14.31
C GLN A 51 -12.78 16.12 13.19
N LEU A 52 -13.11 15.85 11.91
CA LEU A 52 -12.80 16.73 10.79
C LEU A 52 -13.62 18.03 10.81
N GLU A 53 -14.72 18.08 11.61
CA GLU A 53 -15.67 19.20 11.75
C GLU A 53 -16.41 19.58 10.46
N GLN A 54 -15.80 19.39 9.30
CA GLN A 54 -16.38 19.63 7.98
C GLN A 54 -15.80 18.67 6.94
N PRO A 55 -16.53 18.41 5.84
CA PRO A 55 -16.01 17.58 4.73
C PRO A 55 -14.71 18.16 4.14
N ARG A 56 -13.78 17.28 3.77
CA ARG A 56 -12.50 17.63 3.16
C ARG A 56 -12.48 17.27 1.69
N GLU A 57 -11.88 18.11 0.87
CA GLU A 57 -11.60 17.77 -0.51
C GLU A 57 -10.28 17.01 -0.61
N VAL A 58 -10.28 15.86 -1.30
CA VAL A 58 -9.11 14.98 -1.45
C VAL A 58 -8.90 14.60 -2.91
N ASP A 59 -7.63 14.41 -3.29
CA ASP A 59 -7.24 13.90 -4.60
C ASP A 59 -7.23 12.38 -4.63
N THR A 60 -7.06 11.76 -3.46
CA THR A 60 -7.11 10.30 -3.32
C THR A 60 -7.84 9.88 -2.06
N LEU A 61 -8.67 8.84 -2.21
CA LEU A 61 -9.34 8.15 -1.12
C LEU A 61 -9.04 6.66 -1.23
N PHE A 62 -8.64 6.00 -0.16
CA PHE A 62 -8.21 4.62 -0.17
C PHE A 62 -8.81 3.83 1.00
N PHE A 63 -9.46 2.71 0.70
CA PHE A 63 -9.89 1.74 1.71
C PHE A 63 -8.97 0.53 1.66
N GLY A 64 -8.30 0.24 2.77
CA GLY A 64 -7.39 -0.88 2.85
C GLY A 64 -7.33 -1.49 4.24
N GLY A 65 -6.34 -2.35 4.46
CA GLY A 65 -6.01 -2.95 5.75
C GLY A 65 -6.25 -4.44 5.84
N GLY A 66 -7.42 -4.87 6.31
CA GLY A 66 -7.85 -6.27 6.23
C GLY A 66 -8.37 -6.56 4.83
N THR A 67 -9.68 -6.60 4.68
CA THR A 67 -10.35 -6.75 3.39
C THR A 67 -11.63 -5.94 3.42
N PRO A 68 -11.67 -4.72 2.87
CA PRO A 68 -12.88 -3.89 2.85
C PRO A 68 -14.09 -4.60 2.27
N THR A 69 -13.89 -5.40 1.23
CA THR A 69 -14.95 -6.19 0.58
C THR A 69 -15.38 -7.43 1.37
N HIS A 70 -14.77 -7.73 2.52
CA HIS A 70 -15.25 -8.75 3.46
C HIS A 70 -16.53 -8.30 4.18
N LEU A 71 -16.70 -7.00 4.42
CA LEU A 71 -17.92 -6.46 5.00
C LEU A 71 -19.18 -6.96 4.25
N ALA A 72 -20.26 -7.19 4.99
CA ALA A 72 -21.55 -7.46 4.37
C ALA A 72 -21.99 -6.27 3.50
N GLU A 73 -22.85 -6.51 2.51
CA GLU A 73 -23.22 -5.48 1.51
C GLU A 73 -23.78 -4.21 2.16
N ALA A 74 -24.62 -4.35 3.19
CA ALA A 74 -25.17 -3.21 3.92
C ALA A 74 -24.10 -2.42 4.69
N GLU A 75 -23.11 -3.11 5.24
CA GLU A 75 -21.99 -2.50 5.98
C GLU A 75 -21.01 -1.80 5.03
N LEU A 76 -20.73 -2.42 3.88
CA LEU A 76 -19.93 -1.81 2.82
C LEU A 76 -20.63 -0.55 2.27
N ALA A 77 -21.94 -0.62 2.02
CA ALA A 77 -22.72 0.54 1.60
C ALA A 77 -22.61 1.68 2.63
N ARG A 78 -22.75 1.37 3.92
CA ARG A 78 -22.62 2.39 4.99
C ARG A 78 -21.21 2.99 5.06
N LEU A 79 -20.17 2.17 4.87
CA LEU A 79 -18.78 2.65 4.82
C LEU A 79 -18.57 3.62 3.64
N LEU A 80 -19.08 3.26 2.46
CA LEU A 80 -19.02 4.11 1.26
C LEU A 80 -19.79 5.42 1.44
N GLU A 81 -20.95 5.40 2.08
CA GLU A 81 -21.72 6.59 2.43
C GLU A 81 -20.94 7.52 3.37
N LEU A 82 -20.38 6.98 4.47
CA LEU A 82 -19.55 7.74 5.41
C LEU A 82 -18.38 8.41 4.70
N ALA A 83 -17.70 7.69 3.82
CA ALA A 83 -16.58 8.25 3.08
C ALA A 83 -17.00 9.41 2.16
N ARG A 84 -18.14 9.30 1.48
CA ARG A 84 -18.68 10.36 0.61
C ARG A 84 -19.21 11.56 1.40
N GLU A 85 -19.70 11.35 2.62
CA GLU A 85 -20.13 12.43 3.52
C GLU A 85 -18.94 13.30 3.93
N TRP A 86 -17.80 12.68 4.26
CA TRP A 86 -16.65 13.37 4.83
C TRP A 86 -15.54 13.72 3.83
N PHE A 87 -15.53 13.07 2.67
CA PHE A 87 -14.53 13.32 1.64
C PHE A 87 -15.17 13.61 0.28
N ARG A 88 -14.84 14.77 -0.26
CA ARG A 88 -15.21 15.16 -1.62
C ARG A 88 -14.02 14.84 -2.51
N LEU A 89 -14.18 13.86 -3.39
CA LEU A 89 -13.14 13.52 -4.34
C LEU A 89 -13.03 14.65 -5.38
N ALA A 90 -11.82 15.18 -5.57
CA ALA A 90 -11.55 16.20 -6.59
C ALA A 90 -11.83 15.66 -7.99
N PRO A 91 -12.13 16.50 -8.98
CA PRO A 91 -12.28 16.07 -10.38
C PRO A 91 -11.06 15.27 -10.85
N GLY A 92 -11.27 14.07 -11.38
CA GLY A 92 -10.20 13.14 -11.75
C GLY A 92 -9.45 12.52 -10.59
N GLY A 93 -9.96 12.61 -9.36
CA GLY A 93 -9.38 11.98 -8.17
C GLY A 93 -9.42 10.44 -8.23
N GLU A 94 -8.62 9.79 -7.39
CA GLU A 94 -8.54 8.33 -7.29
C GLU A 94 -9.27 7.84 -6.04
N PHE A 95 -10.25 6.95 -6.20
CA PHE A 95 -10.88 6.25 -5.11
C PHE A 95 -10.58 4.75 -5.23
N SER A 96 -9.69 4.26 -4.37
CA SER A 96 -9.18 2.89 -4.37
C SER A 96 -9.80 2.06 -3.26
N VAL A 97 -10.10 0.79 -3.55
CA VAL A 97 -10.55 -0.21 -2.56
C VAL A 97 -9.78 -1.49 -2.74
N GLU A 98 -9.25 -2.04 -1.64
CA GLU A 98 -8.67 -3.39 -1.60
C GLU A 98 -9.78 -4.45 -1.54
N ALA A 99 -9.56 -5.54 -2.28
CA ALA A 99 -10.50 -6.66 -2.38
C ALA A 99 -9.78 -8.00 -2.35
N ASN A 100 -10.48 -9.04 -1.90
CA ASN A 100 -10.10 -10.43 -2.09
C ASN A 100 -10.97 -11.07 -3.17
N PRO A 101 -10.45 -12.04 -3.95
CA PRO A 101 -11.25 -12.79 -4.92
C PRO A 101 -12.46 -13.47 -4.28
N ALA A 102 -12.25 -14.14 -3.14
CA ALA A 102 -13.34 -14.77 -2.40
C ALA A 102 -14.31 -13.73 -1.84
N GLY A 103 -15.60 -13.93 -2.10
CA GLY A 103 -16.67 -13.08 -1.56
C GLY A 103 -16.83 -11.72 -2.22
N LEU A 104 -16.16 -11.47 -3.37
CA LEU A 104 -16.37 -10.28 -4.19
C LEU A 104 -17.62 -10.49 -5.08
N THR A 105 -18.80 -10.17 -4.53
CA THR A 105 -20.09 -10.34 -5.23
C THR A 105 -20.32 -9.24 -6.26
N ASP A 106 -21.20 -9.53 -7.24
CA ASP A 106 -21.66 -8.54 -8.22
C ASP A 106 -22.29 -7.31 -7.56
N GLU A 107 -23.05 -7.52 -6.48
CA GLU A 107 -23.66 -6.44 -5.71
C GLU A 107 -22.60 -5.55 -5.03
N LYS A 108 -21.52 -6.11 -4.48
CA LYS A 108 -20.42 -5.32 -3.92
C LYS A 108 -19.69 -4.49 -4.99
N LEU A 109 -19.47 -5.10 -6.17
CA LEU A 109 -18.89 -4.39 -7.31
C LEU A 109 -19.77 -3.21 -7.74
N ARG A 110 -21.09 -3.42 -7.79
CA ARG A 110 -22.07 -2.37 -8.11
C ARG A 110 -22.06 -1.26 -7.06
N LEU A 111 -22.13 -1.61 -5.77
CA LEU A 111 -22.08 -0.63 -4.67
C LEU A 111 -20.82 0.24 -4.74
N MET A 112 -19.66 -0.37 -4.99
CA MET A 112 -18.40 0.38 -5.14
C MET A 112 -18.44 1.31 -6.35
N ALA A 113 -18.89 0.84 -7.50
CA ALA A 113 -18.98 1.66 -8.73
C ALA A 113 -19.96 2.84 -8.54
N ASP A 114 -21.14 2.59 -7.99
CA ASP A 114 -22.16 3.63 -7.70
C ASP A 114 -21.66 4.67 -6.68
N ALA A 115 -20.76 4.27 -5.79
CA ALA A 115 -20.13 5.18 -4.82
C ALA A 115 -18.99 6.02 -5.41
N GLY A 116 -18.56 5.73 -6.66
CA GLY A 116 -17.49 6.46 -7.33
C GLY A 116 -16.10 5.86 -7.11
N VAL A 117 -16.01 4.61 -6.61
CA VAL A 117 -14.75 3.86 -6.65
C VAL A 117 -14.32 3.72 -8.10
N ASN A 118 -13.06 4.02 -8.40
CA ASN A 118 -12.52 3.97 -9.76
C ASN A 118 -11.22 3.18 -9.86
N ARG A 119 -10.73 2.61 -8.75
CA ARG A 119 -9.59 1.69 -8.71
C ARG A 119 -9.86 0.57 -7.71
N VAL A 120 -9.61 -0.69 -8.09
CA VAL A 120 -9.69 -1.84 -7.18
C VAL A 120 -8.37 -2.59 -7.18
N SER A 121 -7.84 -2.91 -5.98
CA SER A 121 -6.64 -3.75 -5.80
C SER A 121 -7.06 -5.13 -5.34
N LEU A 122 -6.83 -6.14 -6.17
CA LEU A 122 -7.26 -7.51 -5.93
C LEU A 122 -6.11 -8.37 -5.40
N GLY A 123 -6.22 -8.87 -4.18
CA GLY A 123 -5.22 -9.69 -3.52
C GLY A 123 -5.17 -11.12 -4.05
N VAL A 124 -4.55 -11.33 -5.21
CA VAL A 124 -4.41 -12.63 -5.88
C VAL A 124 -3.32 -13.49 -5.25
N GLN A 125 -2.17 -12.90 -4.99
CA GLN A 125 -0.93 -13.45 -4.43
C GLN A 125 -0.25 -14.49 -5.32
N SER A 126 -0.95 -15.51 -5.82
CA SER A 126 -0.46 -16.54 -6.74
C SER A 126 -1.62 -17.17 -7.53
N PHE A 127 -1.30 -17.86 -8.63
CA PHE A 127 -2.24 -18.73 -9.36
C PHE A 127 -1.96 -20.21 -9.09
N ASP A 128 -0.92 -20.55 -8.35
CA ASP A 128 -0.58 -21.91 -7.95
C ASP A 128 -1.33 -22.30 -6.67
N GLU A 129 -2.15 -23.34 -6.72
CA GLU A 129 -2.97 -23.79 -5.57
C GLU A 129 -2.13 -24.23 -4.37
N GLY A 130 -0.92 -24.81 -4.63
CA GLY A 130 -0.02 -25.22 -3.57
C GLY A 130 0.55 -24.01 -2.82
N LEU A 131 0.92 -22.95 -3.55
CA LEU A 131 1.42 -21.70 -2.99
C LEU A 131 0.28 -20.91 -2.30
N LEU A 132 -0.93 -20.89 -2.86
CA LEU A 132 -2.09 -20.29 -2.20
C LEU A 132 -2.40 -20.99 -0.86
N LYS A 133 -2.35 -22.34 -0.85
CA LYS A 133 -2.53 -23.11 0.38
C LYS A 133 -1.41 -22.85 1.40
N LEU A 134 -0.16 -22.71 0.95
CA LEU A 134 0.97 -22.33 1.81
C LEU A 134 0.72 -20.97 2.46
N LEU A 135 0.26 -19.99 1.68
CA LEU A 135 -0.09 -18.64 2.13
C LEU A 135 -1.35 -18.59 3.01
N GLU A 136 -2.03 -19.72 3.17
CA GLU A 136 -3.32 -19.80 3.88
C GLU A 136 -4.39 -18.90 3.25
N ARG A 137 -4.41 -18.84 1.89
CA ARG A 137 -5.45 -18.13 1.15
C ARG A 137 -6.69 -18.98 1.00
N ASP A 138 -7.84 -18.32 1.06
CA ASP A 138 -9.17 -18.93 1.04
C ASP A 138 -9.82 -19.00 -0.34
N HIS A 139 -9.13 -18.49 -1.38
CA HIS A 139 -9.61 -18.49 -2.76
C HIS A 139 -8.80 -19.43 -3.66
N ARG A 140 -9.43 -19.81 -4.77
CA ARG A 140 -8.87 -20.61 -5.84
C ARG A 140 -8.75 -19.79 -7.12
N GLU A 141 -8.06 -20.33 -8.11
CA GLU A 141 -7.93 -19.69 -9.40
C GLU A 141 -9.25 -19.33 -10.07
N SER A 142 -10.28 -20.20 -10.00
CA SER A 142 -11.60 -19.90 -10.56
C SER A 142 -12.21 -18.63 -9.99
N GLU A 143 -12.07 -18.40 -8.68
CA GLU A 143 -12.58 -17.21 -8.02
C GLU A 143 -11.78 -15.95 -8.43
N ILE A 144 -10.48 -16.10 -8.72
CA ILE A 144 -9.68 -15.00 -9.30
C ILE A 144 -10.25 -14.62 -10.68
N LEU A 145 -10.51 -15.60 -11.54
CA LEU A 145 -11.03 -15.37 -12.88
C LEU A 145 -12.42 -14.72 -12.85
N ASP A 146 -13.31 -15.19 -11.99
CA ASP A 146 -14.66 -14.63 -11.80
C ASP A 146 -14.59 -13.19 -11.28
N ALA A 147 -13.74 -12.93 -10.26
CA ALA A 147 -13.53 -11.59 -9.72
C ALA A 147 -13.00 -10.63 -10.79
N VAL A 148 -11.99 -11.04 -11.58
CA VAL A 148 -11.44 -10.22 -12.66
C VAL A 148 -12.49 -9.98 -13.76
N ALA A 149 -13.31 -10.97 -14.10
CA ALA A 149 -14.39 -10.78 -15.07
C ALA A 149 -15.37 -9.69 -14.59
N GLY A 150 -15.84 -9.77 -13.35
CA GLY A 150 -16.72 -8.76 -12.76
C GLY A 150 -16.09 -7.38 -12.63
N LEU A 151 -14.78 -7.30 -12.29
CA LEU A 151 -14.05 -6.04 -12.24
C LEU A 151 -13.99 -5.37 -13.62
N ARG A 152 -13.67 -6.11 -14.67
CA ARG A 152 -13.54 -5.58 -16.05
C ARG A 152 -14.83 -5.02 -16.63
N GLU A 153 -15.97 -5.45 -16.12
CA GLU A 153 -17.27 -4.91 -16.56
C GLU A 153 -17.54 -3.51 -15.99
N ARG A 154 -16.90 -3.14 -14.85
CA ARG A 154 -17.25 -1.92 -14.11
C ARG A 154 -16.09 -0.97 -13.87
N PHE A 155 -14.85 -1.47 -13.87
CA PHE A 155 -13.66 -0.71 -13.53
C PHE A 155 -12.62 -0.78 -14.65
N GLU A 156 -12.26 0.36 -15.18
CA GLU A 156 -11.14 0.46 -16.12
C GLU A 156 -9.79 0.24 -15.42
N ASN A 157 -9.67 0.66 -14.16
CA ASN A 157 -8.45 0.59 -13.38
C ASN A 157 -8.55 -0.47 -12.28
N PHE A 158 -7.80 -1.56 -12.43
CA PHE A 158 -7.66 -2.56 -11.38
C PHE A 158 -6.22 -3.10 -11.32
N SER A 159 -5.81 -3.43 -10.09
CA SER A 159 -4.52 -4.04 -9.76
C SER A 159 -4.68 -5.50 -9.41
N LEU A 160 -3.67 -6.32 -9.73
CA LEU A 160 -3.48 -7.63 -9.12
C LEU A 160 -2.25 -7.58 -8.22
N ASP A 161 -2.42 -7.97 -6.97
CA ASP A 161 -1.34 -8.00 -5.99
C ASP A 161 -0.79 -9.42 -5.90
N LEU A 162 0.52 -9.57 -6.09
CA LEU A 162 1.24 -10.83 -6.19
C LEU A 162 2.36 -10.89 -5.16
N ILE A 163 2.65 -12.11 -4.68
CA ILE A 163 3.77 -12.35 -3.76
C ILE A 163 4.76 -13.31 -4.41
N PHE A 164 6.04 -12.95 -4.40
CA PHE A 164 7.14 -13.82 -4.80
C PHE A 164 8.06 -14.15 -3.62
N ALA A 165 9.07 -14.96 -3.87
CA ALA A 165 9.99 -15.48 -2.86
C ALA A 165 9.30 -16.35 -1.78
N LEU A 166 8.23 -17.06 -2.16
CA LEU A 166 7.52 -17.97 -1.27
C LEU A 166 8.35 -19.22 -0.99
N PRO A 167 8.30 -19.80 0.22
CA PRO A 167 8.96 -21.07 0.52
C PRO A 167 8.66 -22.16 -0.52
N GLY A 168 9.69 -22.72 -1.12
CA GLY A 168 9.58 -23.73 -2.18
C GLY A 168 9.19 -23.21 -3.57
N GLN A 169 8.96 -21.91 -3.75
CA GLN A 169 8.69 -21.33 -5.06
C GLN A 169 9.94 -21.37 -5.93
N THR A 170 9.79 -21.74 -7.19
CA THR A 170 10.85 -21.68 -8.20
C THR A 170 10.69 -20.46 -9.10
N LEU A 171 11.76 -20.07 -9.81
CA LEU A 171 11.69 -19.00 -10.81
C LEU A 171 10.65 -19.32 -11.91
N THR A 172 10.50 -20.60 -12.26
CA THR A 172 9.49 -21.04 -13.23
C THR A 172 8.07 -20.82 -12.71
N HIS A 173 7.77 -21.15 -11.44
CA HIS A 173 6.47 -20.87 -10.82
C HIS A 173 6.18 -19.38 -10.79
N TRP A 174 7.19 -18.55 -10.50
CA TRP A 174 7.05 -17.09 -10.48
C TRP A 174 6.74 -16.52 -11.88
N ARG A 175 7.50 -16.91 -12.89
CA ARG A 175 7.23 -16.47 -14.28
C ARG A 175 5.87 -16.92 -14.80
N GLU A 176 5.41 -18.12 -14.42
CA GLU A 176 4.07 -18.57 -14.76
C GLU A 176 2.99 -17.69 -14.06
N THR A 177 3.21 -17.31 -12.79
CA THR A 177 2.33 -16.37 -12.08
C THR A 177 2.28 -15.01 -12.81
N LEU A 178 3.42 -14.45 -13.21
CA LEU A 178 3.48 -13.21 -13.98
C LEU A 178 2.76 -13.32 -15.33
N ARG A 179 3.00 -14.40 -16.07
CA ARG A 179 2.36 -14.66 -17.37
C ARG A 179 0.83 -14.67 -17.23
N ARG A 180 0.30 -15.40 -16.23
CA ARG A 180 -1.13 -15.49 -15.94
C ARG A 180 -1.71 -14.12 -15.56
N ALA A 181 -1.01 -13.37 -14.71
CA ALA A 181 -1.43 -12.02 -14.33
C ALA A 181 -1.48 -11.08 -15.56
N ILE A 182 -0.49 -11.13 -16.44
CA ILE A 182 -0.45 -10.32 -17.67
C ILE A 182 -1.62 -10.66 -18.60
N GLU A 183 -1.96 -11.94 -18.75
CA GLU A 183 -3.08 -12.40 -19.59
C GLU A 183 -4.44 -11.88 -19.12
N LEU A 184 -4.59 -11.62 -17.82
CA LEU A 184 -5.78 -11.00 -17.25
C LEU A 184 -5.86 -9.49 -17.52
N ARG A 185 -4.86 -8.90 -18.19
CA ARG A 185 -4.81 -7.50 -18.64
C ARG A 185 -5.17 -6.47 -17.57
N PRO A 186 -4.59 -6.53 -16.36
CA PRO A 186 -4.76 -5.45 -15.40
C PRO A 186 -4.09 -4.18 -15.90
N THR A 187 -4.41 -3.05 -15.29
CA THR A 187 -3.72 -1.77 -15.52
C THR A 187 -2.54 -1.58 -14.58
N HIS A 188 -2.48 -2.35 -13.52
CA HIS A 188 -1.49 -2.23 -12.46
C HIS A 188 -1.16 -3.62 -11.88
N LEU A 189 0.07 -3.82 -11.44
CA LEU A 189 0.54 -5.01 -10.74
C LEU A 189 1.40 -4.60 -9.55
N SER A 190 1.07 -5.14 -8.38
CA SER A 190 1.93 -5.06 -7.20
C SER A 190 2.65 -6.40 -7.04
N THR A 191 3.97 -6.37 -6.89
CA THR A 191 4.79 -7.57 -6.70
C THR A 191 5.59 -7.41 -5.41
N TYR A 192 5.22 -8.15 -4.37
CA TYR A 192 5.85 -8.07 -3.07
C TYR A 192 6.74 -9.30 -2.84
N GLY A 193 8.00 -9.09 -2.44
CA GLY A 193 8.82 -10.16 -1.86
C GLY A 193 8.25 -10.57 -0.51
N LEU A 194 8.16 -11.88 -0.26
CA LEU A 194 7.71 -12.37 1.05
C LEU A 194 8.64 -11.91 2.17
N THR A 195 8.12 -11.16 3.11
CA THR A 195 8.84 -10.76 4.33
C THR A 195 8.33 -11.58 5.52
N PHE A 196 9.26 -12.06 6.34
CA PHE A 196 8.94 -12.77 7.57
C PHE A 196 8.85 -11.78 8.73
N GLU A 197 7.69 -11.13 8.88
CA GLU A 197 7.47 -10.12 9.90
C GLU A 197 7.33 -10.72 11.31
N LYS A 198 8.05 -10.14 12.27
CA LYS A 198 8.00 -10.58 13.68
C LYS A 198 6.58 -10.51 14.23
N GLY A 199 6.13 -11.60 14.83
CA GLY A 199 4.77 -11.73 15.37
C GLY A 199 3.78 -12.42 14.42
N THR A 200 4.18 -12.73 13.18
CA THR A 200 3.39 -13.55 12.25
C THR A 200 3.59 -15.05 12.48
N ALA A 201 2.66 -15.86 11.98
CA ALA A 201 2.80 -17.32 12.02
C ALA A 201 4.00 -17.79 11.18
N PHE A 202 4.26 -17.13 10.03
CA PHE A 202 5.41 -17.45 9.17
C PHE A 202 6.74 -17.16 9.87
N TRP A 203 6.87 -16.04 10.57
CA TRP A 203 8.02 -15.78 11.40
C TRP A 203 8.26 -16.93 12.39
N SER A 204 7.22 -17.31 13.15
CA SER A 204 7.32 -18.37 14.16
C SER A 204 7.66 -19.73 13.56
N ARG A 205 7.14 -20.06 12.38
CA ARG A 205 7.45 -21.30 11.65
C ARG A 205 8.89 -21.31 11.13
N ARG A 206 9.39 -20.18 10.63
CA ARG A 206 10.78 -20.03 10.20
C ARG A 206 11.75 -20.22 11.36
N GLU A 207 11.51 -19.55 12.50
CA GLU A 207 12.33 -19.70 13.70
C GLU A 207 12.39 -21.16 14.22
N LYS A 208 11.35 -21.94 13.96
CA LYS A 208 11.27 -23.37 14.31
C LYS A 208 11.81 -24.31 13.20
N GLY A 209 12.30 -23.77 12.09
CA GLY A 209 12.75 -24.56 10.94
C GLY A 209 11.64 -25.31 10.20
N ALA A 210 10.37 -24.92 10.39
CA ALA A 210 9.23 -25.56 9.72
C ALA A 210 8.99 -25.00 8.30
N ILE A 211 9.48 -23.81 8.00
CA ILE A 211 9.54 -23.22 6.66
C ILE A 211 10.91 -22.55 6.47
N GLU A 212 11.40 -22.55 5.26
CA GLU A 212 12.69 -21.95 4.90
C GLU A 212 12.48 -20.73 4.01
N GLN A 213 13.24 -19.67 4.27
CA GLN A 213 13.34 -18.53 3.37
C GLN A 213 14.14 -18.94 2.12
N LEU A 214 13.76 -18.43 0.96
CA LEU A 214 14.52 -18.68 -0.24
C LEU A 214 15.92 -18.03 -0.17
N PRO A 215 16.91 -18.58 -0.89
CA PRO A 215 18.20 -17.91 -1.07
C PRO A 215 18.03 -16.51 -1.67
N ASN A 216 18.82 -15.54 -1.19
CA ASN A 216 18.75 -14.16 -1.66
C ASN A 216 19.00 -14.05 -3.19
N GLU A 217 19.85 -14.91 -3.75
CA GLU A 217 20.11 -14.96 -5.19
C GLU A 217 18.85 -15.31 -5.98
N LEU A 218 18.06 -16.28 -5.50
CA LEU A 218 16.81 -16.67 -6.15
C LEU A 218 15.74 -15.59 -6.02
N GLU A 219 15.65 -14.94 -4.86
CA GLU A 219 14.76 -13.80 -4.64
C GLU A 219 15.12 -12.64 -5.58
N ARG A 220 16.43 -12.31 -5.71
CA ARG A 220 16.94 -11.33 -6.67
C ARG A 220 16.56 -11.69 -8.11
N ASP A 221 16.73 -12.97 -8.51
CA ASP A 221 16.37 -13.42 -9.86
C ASP A 221 14.87 -13.34 -10.12
N MET A 222 14.03 -13.61 -9.14
CA MET A 222 12.58 -13.43 -9.23
C MET A 222 12.20 -11.96 -9.39
N TYR A 223 12.83 -11.06 -8.63
CA TYR A 223 12.61 -9.63 -8.77
C TYR A 223 13.07 -9.11 -10.14
N ALA A 224 14.26 -9.57 -10.62
CA ALA A 224 14.73 -9.25 -11.96
C ALA A 224 13.77 -9.74 -13.05
N ALA A 225 13.23 -10.97 -12.91
CA ALA A 225 12.23 -11.50 -13.83
C ALA A 225 10.95 -10.63 -13.86
N ALA A 226 10.47 -10.16 -12.70
CA ALA A 226 9.33 -9.24 -12.67
C ALA A 226 9.65 -7.94 -13.45
N MET A 227 10.82 -7.34 -13.22
CA MET A 227 11.22 -6.13 -13.94
C MET A 227 11.24 -6.34 -15.46
N ASP A 228 11.78 -7.45 -15.94
CA ASP A 228 11.96 -7.71 -17.36
C ASP A 228 10.69 -8.18 -18.07
N ASP A 229 9.97 -9.12 -17.45
CA ASP A 229 8.76 -9.72 -18.03
C ASP A 229 7.62 -8.68 -18.08
N LEU A 230 7.46 -7.84 -17.02
CA LEU A 230 6.45 -6.79 -16.96
C LEU A 230 6.79 -5.61 -17.90
N ALA A 231 8.06 -5.21 -18.00
CA ALA A 231 8.47 -4.19 -18.96
C ALA A 231 8.17 -4.65 -20.41
N THR A 232 8.47 -5.92 -20.73
CA THR A 232 8.16 -6.50 -22.04
C THR A 232 6.65 -6.50 -22.31
N ALA A 233 5.83 -6.67 -21.28
CA ALA A 233 4.37 -6.61 -21.37
C ALA A 233 3.79 -5.17 -21.38
N GLY A 234 4.64 -4.12 -21.37
CA GLY A 234 4.25 -2.71 -21.44
C GLY A 234 3.85 -2.09 -20.10
N PHE A 235 4.32 -2.67 -18.99
CA PHE A 235 4.22 -2.04 -17.67
C PHE A 235 5.49 -1.27 -17.35
N GLU A 236 5.33 -0.10 -16.73
CA GLU A 236 6.42 0.70 -16.19
C GLU A 236 6.54 0.42 -14.70
N GLN A 237 7.71 0.02 -14.23
CA GLN A 237 7.99 0.00 -12.82
C GLN A 237 8.18 1.44 -12.34
N TYR A 238 7.30 1.94 -11.50
CA TYR A 238 7.37 3.33 -11.05
C TYR A 238 7.84 3.49 -9.60
N GLU A 239 7.81 2.41 -8.81
CA GLU A 239 8.42 2.29 -7.49
C GLU A 239 8.81 0.83 -7.21
N ILE A 240 9.37 0.54 -6.05
CA ILE A 240 10.03 -0.74 -5.73
C ILE A 240 9.13 -1.94 -6.00
N SER A 241 7.87 -1.90 -5.57
CA SER A 241 6.98 -3.05 -5.63
C SER A 241 5.91 -2.94 -6.72
N ASN A 242 5.74 -1.76 -7.33
CA ASN A 242 4.57 -1.48 -8.16
C ASN A 242 4.91 -1.17 -9.61
N PHE A 243 4.12 -1.78 -10.50
CA PHE A 243 4.20 -1.66 -11.94
C PHE A 243 2.85 -1.24 -12.49
N SER A 244 2.82 -0.33 -13.46
CA SER A 244 1.56 0.10 -14.06
C SER A 244 1.69 0.32 -15.56
N ARG A 245 0.59 0.24 -16.27
CA ARG A 245 0.52 0.84 -17.60
C ARG A 245 0.62 2.37 -17.49
N PRO A 246 1.10 3.08 -18.52
CA PRO A 246 1.14 4.54 -18.52
C PRO A 246 -0.22 5.14 -18.11
N GLY A 247 -0.19 6.08 -17.15
CA GLY A 247 -1.40 6.74 -16.63
C GLY A 247 -2.13 6.02 -15.48
N PHE A 248 -1.70 4.81 -15.07
CA PHE A 248 -2.40 4.00 -14.05
C PHE A 248 -1.58 3.77 -12.76
N ARG A 249 -0.60 4.63 -12.48
CA ARG A 249 0.13 4.58 -11.21
C ARG A 249 -0.83 4.82 -10.04
N CYS A 250 -0.67 4.10 -8.92
CA CYS A 250 -1.46 4.35 -7.71
C CYS A 250 -1.08 5.71 -7.11
N ARG A 251 -1.95 6.71 -7.26
CA ARG A 251 -1.71 8.07 -6.80
C ARG A 251 -1.70 8.17 -5.29
N HIS A 252 -2.48 7.33 -4.63
CA HIS A 252 -2.51 7.28 -3.17
C HIS A 252 -1.15 6.86 -2.60
N ASN A 253 -0.53 5.80 -3.14
CA ASN A 253 0.80 5.36 -2.73
C ASN A 253 1.87 6.44 -3.00
N GLN A 254 1.75 7.14 -4.14
CA GLN A 254 2.67 8.24 -4.45
C GLN A 254 2.60 9.38 -3.45
N THR A 255 1.46 9.61 -2.77
CA THR A 255 1.36 10.60 -1.69
C THR A 255 2.32 10.27 -0.55
N TYR A 256 2.42 9.01 -0.17
CA TYR A 256 3.36 8.55 0.87
C TYR A 256 4.81 8.70 0.44
N TRP A 257 5.12 8.25 -0.79
CA TRP A 257 6.50 8.33 -1.30
C TRP A 257 6.98 9.76 -1.56
N ARG A 258 6.07 10.70 -1.74
CA ARG A 258 6.36 12.13 -1.82
C ARG A 258 6.37 12.85 -0.46
N ALA A 259 6.27 12.09 0.63
CA ALA A 259 6.22 12.63 1.99
C ALA A 259 5.13 13.71 2.18
N LEU A 260 4.03 13.64 1.43
CA LEU A 260 2.93 14.60 1.52
C LEU A 260 2.00 14.28 2.70
N PRO A 261 1.31 15.28 3.25
CA PRO A 261 0.35 15.06 4.34
C PRO A 261 -0.87 14.25 3.87
N TYR A 262 -1.38 13.42 4.80
CA TYR A 262 -2.56 12.57 4.56
C TYR A 262 -3.35 12.34 5.84
N PHE A 263 -4.66 12.14 5.67
CA PHE A 263 -5.56 11.68 6.72
C PHE A 263 -5.53 10.15 6.84
N GLY A 264 -5.65 9.63 8.07
CA GLY A 264 -5.82 8.21 8.34
C GLY A 264 -6.83 7.97 9.45
N PHE A 265 -7.78 7.06 9.22
CA PHE A 265 -8.87 6.74 10.13
C PHE A 265 -9.02 5.23 10.29
N GLY A 266 -9.54 4.83 11.43
CA GLY A 266 -9.71 3.42 11.78
C GLY A 266 -8.53 2.84 12.56
N PRO A 267 -8.66 1.60 13.06
CA PRO A 267 -7.66 0.98 13.94
C PRO A 267 -6.34 0.74 13.20
N GLY A 268 -5.22 1.14 13.81
CA GLY A 268 -3.90 1.00 13.23
C GLY A 268 -3.57 1.97 12.08
N ALA A 269 -4.52 2.79 11.64
CA ALA A 269 -4.24 3.81 10.63
C ALA A 269 -3.23 4.83 11.13
N ALA A 270 -2.29 5.19 10.27
CA ALA A 270 -1.42 6.34 10.47
C ALA A 270 -1.97 7.57 9.75
N ARG A 271 -1.66 8.75 10.26
CA ARG A 271 -1.91 10.03 9.60
C ARG A 271 -0.67 10.94 9.73
N TYR A 272 -0.49 11.81 8.77
CA TYR A 272 0.59 12.78 8.77
C TYR A 272 0.02 14.17 8.46
N ILE A 273 -0.07 15.02 9.46
CA ILE A 273 -0.74 16.34 9.38
C ILE A 273 0.12 17.35 10.10
N LEU A 274 0.40 18.49 9.46
CA LEU A 274 1.19 19.59 10.01
C LEU A 274 2.56 19.17 10.57
N GLY A 275 3.21 18.23 9.89
CA GLY A 275 4.53 17.73 10.31
C GLY A 275 4.51 16.73 11.47
N ARG A 276 3.32 16.34 11.94
CA ARG A 276 3.11 15.39 13.02
C ARG A 276 2.55 14.08 12.50
N ARG A 277 3.20 12.98 12.82
CA ARG A 277 2.73 11.63 12.54
C ARG A 277 2.01 11.08 13.76
N GLU A 278 0.83 10.53 13.55
CA GLU A 278 0.08 9.82 14.57
C GLU A 278 -0.37 8.46 14.05
N SER A 279 -0.48 7.49 14.96
CA SER A 279 -1.02 6.17 14.64
C SER A 279 -2.07 5.78 15.66
N ASN A 280 -3.18 5.25 15.18
CA ASN A 280 -4.24 4.72 16.01
C ASN A 280 -3.84 3.39 16.67
N HIS A 281 -4.54 3.01 17.73
CA HIS A 281 -4.37 1.70 18.35
C HIS A 281 -4.54 0.57 17.33
N ARG A 282 -3.54 -0.31 17.21
CA ARG A 282 -3.60 -1.51 16.35
C ARG A 282 -4.64 -2.52 16.82
N SER A 283 -4.92 -2.59 18.13
CA SER A 283 -6.02 -3.41 18.64
C SER A 283 -7.36 -2.79 18.24
N THR A 284 -8.06 -3.40 17.29
CA THR A 284 -9.36 -2.93 16.81
C THR A 284 -10.38 -2.81 17.94
N THR A 285 -10.43 -3.78 18.84
CA THR A 285 -11.35 -3.74 19.99
C THR A 285 -11.01 -2.61 20.96
N THR A 286 -9.73 -2.34 21.18
CA THR A 286 -9.29 -1.20 22.00
C THR A 286 -9.66 0.13 21.35
N TRP A 287 -9.41 0.27 20.03
CA TRP A 287 -9.75 1.46 19.28
C TRP A 287 -11.27 1.73 19.30
N ILE A 288 -12.10 0.71 19.00
CA ILE A 288 -13.58 0.80 19.05
C ILE A 288 -14.02 1.28 20.44
N LYS A 289 -13.56 0.60 21.50
CA LYS A 289 -13.95 0.92 22.88
C LYS A 289 -13.62 2.37 23.25
N ARG A 290 -12.43 2.84 22.90
CA ARG A 290 -11.98 4.21 23.22
C ARG A 290 -12.78 5.24 22.48
N VAL A 291 -12.93 5.08 21.15
CA VAL A 291 -13.65 6.06 20.31
C VAL A 291 -15.12 6.13 20.68
N LEU A 292 -15.80 5.00 20.91
CA LEU A 292 -17.19 4.97 21.38
C LEU A 292 -17.37 5.61 22.77
N ALA A 293 -16.31 5.61 23.59
CA ALA A 293 -16.33 6.31 24.90
C ALA A 293 -15.91 7.80 24.77
N GLY A 294 -15.81 8.36 23.57
CA GLY A 294 -15.40 9.74 23.34
C GLY A 294 -13.92 10.02 23.62
N GLN A 295 -13.09 8.98 23.69
CA GLN A 295 -11.65 9.09 23.89
C GLN A 295 -10.91 9.04 22.54
N SER A 296 -9.68 9.61 22.50
CA SER A 296 -8.84 9.53 21.31
C SER A 296 -8.51 8.08 20.93
N GLY A 297 -8.62 7.76 19.62
CA GLY A 297 -8.16 6.51 19.03
C GLY A 297 -6.65 6.42 18.87
N VAL A 298 -5.93 7.53 19.04
CA VAL A 298 -4.47 7.64 18.86
C VAL A 298 -3.74 6.88 19.97
N ALA A 299 -2.77 6.04 19.56
CA ALA A 299 -1.87 5.31 20.44
C ALA A 299 -0.48 5.92 20.50
N MET A 300 0.00 6.45 19.37
CA MET A 300 1.34 7.02 19.24
C MET A 300 1.29 8.33 18.47
N SER A 301 2.15 9.24 18.86
CA SER A 301 2.33 10.53 18.19
C SER A 301 3.82 10.86 18.16
N GLU A 302 4.30 11.30 17.00
CA GLU A 302 5.69 11.65 16.75
C GLU A 302 5.77 12.96 15.97
N GLU A 303 6.73 13.78 16.33
CA GLU A 303 7.08 14.98 15.59
C GLU A 303 8.59 15.03 15.40
N LEU A 304 9.04 14.86 14.17
CA LEU A 304 10.45 14.93 13.84
C LEU A 304 10.88 16.39 13.71
N ASP A 305 12.13 16.67 14.08
CA ASP A 305 12.72 17.97 13.75
C ASP A 305 12.86 18.14 12.21
N PRO A 306 13.06 19.38 11.73
CA PRO A 306 13.06 19.66 10.30
C PRO A 306 14.12 18.90 9.50
N GLU A 307 15.32 18.65 10.05
CA GLU A 307 16.37 17.91 9.32
C GLU A 307 16.03 16.43 9.21
N HIS A 308 15.57 15.78 10.29
CA HIS A 308 15.15 14.38 10.24
C HIS A 308 13.97 14.18 9.29
N ARG A 309 13.01 15.12 9.24
CA ARG A 309 11.93 15.09 8.24
C ARG A 309 12.45 15.19 6.81
N ALA A 310 13.43 16.05 6.56
CA ALA A 310 14.03 16.17 5.24
C ALA A 310 14.76 14.89 4.82
N ARG A 311 15.50 14.26 5.75
CA ARG A 311 16.16 12.96 5.50
C ARG A 311 15.14 11.85 5.24
N GLU A 312 14.06 11.79 6.01
CA GLU A 312 12.96 10.85 5.76
C GLU A 312 12.30 11.07 4.38
N ALA A 313 12.14 12.33 3.96
CA ALA A 313 11.63 12.63 2.63
C ALA A 313 12.55 12.10 1.51
N ILE A 314 13.88 12.04 1.73
CA ILE A 314 14.82 11.40 0.80
C ILE A 314 14.55 9.88 0.77
N VAL A 315 14.44 9.24 1.92
CA VAL A 315 14.18 7.79 2.03
C VAL A 315 12.90 7.40 1.31
N LEU A 316 11.82 8.15 1.53
CA LEU A 316 10.54 7.90 0.87
C LEU A 316 10.59 8.22 -0.63
N GLY A 317 11.23 9.32 -1.01
CA GLY A 317 11.33 9.76 -2.41
C GLY A 317 12.15 8.83 -3.28
N LEU A 318 13.22 8.22 -2.76
CA LEU A 318 14.04 7.26 -3.48
C LEU A 318 13.32 5.93 -3.78
N ARG A 319 12.17 5.66 -3.16
CA ARG A 319 11.32 4.54 -3.56
C ARG A 319 10.77 4.71 -4.97
N GLN A 320 10.56 5.95 -5.42
CA GLN A 320 10.06 6.26 -6.76
C GLN A 320 11.22 6.34 -7.76
N PHE A 321 11.05 5.74 -8.94
CA PHE A 321 12.11 5.66 -9.95
C PHE A 321 12.18 6.91 -10.84
N ASP A 322 11.21 7.83 -10.72
CA ASP A 322 11.35 9.18 -11.25
C ASP A 322 12.42 9.97 -10.46
N GLY A 323 12.70 9.53 -9.20
CA GLY A 323 13.70 10.11 -8.33
C GLY A 323 13.23 11.36 -7.57
N ILE A 324 14.20 12.05 -7.00
CA ILE A 324 14.02 13.27 -6.21
C ILE A 324 14.65 14.41 -6.98
N ARG A 325 13.85 15.40 -7.35
CA ARG A 325 14.35 16.65 -7.95
C ARG A 325 14.79 17.62 -6.87
N ARG A 326 15.92 18.28 -7.08
CA ARG A 326 16.53 19.20 -6.12
C ARG A 326 15.63 20.39 -5.79
N ASP A 327 15.00 20.96 -6.80
CA ASP A 327 14.09 22.11 -6.68
C ASP A 327 12.78 21.74 -5.92
N GLU A 328 12.20 20.57 -6.22
CA GLU A 328 11.03 20.06 -5.52
C GLU A 328 11.34 19.70 -4.07
N PHE A 329 12.48 19.07 -3.82
CA PHE A 329 12.96 18.75 -2.48
C PHE A 329 13.15 20.00 -1.62
N GLN A 330 13.80 21.03 -2.16
CA GLN A 330 13.98 22.29 -1.44
C GLN A 330 12.63 22.97 -1.16
N THR A 331 11.72 22.95 -2.10
CA THR A 331 10.36 23.50 -1.92
C THR A 331 9.59 22.75 -0.84
N LEU A 332 9.70 21.41 -0.82
CA LEU A 332 9.02 20.55 0.14
C LEU A 332 9.58 20.71 1.55
N THR A 333 10.90 20.64 1.71
CA THR A 333 11.55 20.47 3.00
C THR A 333 12.16 21.77 3.55
N GLY A 334 12.49 22.72 2.68
CA GLY A 334 13.27 23.92 3.01
C GLY A 334 14.78 23.71 3.00
N PHE A 335 15.27 22.48 2.75
CA PHE A 335 16.69 22.15 2.72
C PHE A 335 17.19 21.97 1.29
N ASP A 336 18.43 22.38 1.06
CA ASP A 336 19.17 22.04 -0.15
C ASP A 336 19.68 20.59 -0.04
N LEU A 337 19.39 19.77 -1.06
CA LEU A 337 19.67 18.33 -1.05
C LEU A 337 21.18 18.05 -0.94
N ASP A 338 22.00 18.78 -1.71
CA ASP A 338 23.43 18.52 -1.74
C ASP A 338 24.11 18.99 -0.44
N SER A 339 23.64 20.09 0.14
CA SER A 339 24.12 20.54 1.45
C SER A 339 23.84 19.55 2.56
N LEU A 340 22.74 18.81 2.45
CA LEU A 340 22.31 17.85 3.46
C LEU A 340 23.01 16.49 3.33
N VAL A 341 23.23 15.98 2.10
CA VAL A 341 23.61 14.56 1.87
C VAL A 341 24.62 14.33 0.75
N SER A 342 25.41 15.35 0.32
CA SER A 342 26.33 15.23 -0.82
C SER A 342 27.35 14.09 -0.71
N GLU A 343 27.84 13.79 0.49
CA GLU A 343 28.78 12.71 0.70
C GLU A 343 28.13 11.34 0.45
N THR A 344 26.92 11.15 0.95
CA THR A 344 26.13 9.93 0.72
C THR A 344 25.81 9.79 -0.77
N ILE A 345 25.37 10.86 -1.45
CA ILE A 345 25.13 10.83 -2.90
C ILE A 345 26.37 10.37 -3.65
N ARG A 346 27.53 10.99 -3.41
CA ARG A 346 28.80 10.62 -4.07
C ARG A 346 29.18 9.17 -3.85
N ARG A 347 29.01 8.67 -2.62
CA ARG A 347 29.30 7.26 -2.28
C ARG A 347 28.39 6.29 -3.04
N GLU A 348 27.08 6.56 -3.05
CA GLU A 348 26.09 5.68 -3.70
C GLU A 348 26.17 5.75 -5.23
N VAL A 349 26.52 6.92 -5.80
CA VAL A 349 26.81 7.07 -7.23
C VAL A 349 28.06 6.31 -7.61
N ALA A 350 29.16 6.44 -6.85
CA ALA A 350 30.40 5.68 -7.08
C ALA A 350 30.17 4.16 -6.99
N ALA A 351 29.23 3.71 -6.17
CA ALA A 351 28.83 2.30 -6.07
C ALA A 351 27.84 1.86 -7.17
N GLY A 352 27.43 2.75 -8.08
CA GLY A 352 26.50 2.46 -9.17
C GLY A 352 25.05 2.22 -8.72
N ARG A 353 24.69 2.54 -7.48
CA ARG A 353 23.35 2.31 -6.91
C ARG A 353 22.41 3.48 -7.06
N ILE A 354 22.93 4.69 -7.19
CA ILE A 354 22.21 5.92 -7.49
C ILE A 354 22.78 6.56 -8.75
N GLU A 355 21.91 7.15 -9.55
CA GLU A 355 22.25 8.06 -10.64
C GLU A 355 21.97 9.50 -10.20
N ASP A 356 22.97 10.37 -10.35
CA ASP A 356 22.80 11.83 -10.29
C ASP A 356 22.62 12.33 -11.74
N PHE A 357 21.41 12.79 -12.07
CA PHE A 357 21.09 13.28 -13.41
C PHE A 357 21.13 14.82 -13.51
N GLY A 358 21.80 15.49 -12.56
CA GLY A 358 22.00 16.94 -12.48
C GLY A 358 20.83 17.66 -11.84
N GLU A 359 19.61 17.48 -12.31
CA GLU A 359 18.41 18.09 -11.70
C GLU A 359 17.92 17.33 -10.48
N GLY A 360 18.44 16.11 -10.22
CA GLY A 360 18.01 15.27 -9.14
C GLY A 360 18.80 13.97 -9.04
N ILE A 361 18.35 13.11 -8.14
CA ILE A 361 18.92 11.78 -7.91
C ILE A 361 17.83 10.70 -8.01
N ARG A 362 18.19 9.52 -8.48
CA ARG A 362 17.29 8.36 -8.49
C ARG A 362 18.07 7.06 -8.30
N ILE A 363 17.35 6.05 -7.82
CA ILE A 363 17.92 4.71 -7.68
C ILE A 363 18.10 4.08 -9.08
N THR A 364 19.26 3.46 -9.32
CA THR A 364 19.55 2.74 -10.57
C THR A 364 18.87 1.37 -10.57
N ARG A 365 18.85 0.68 -11.74
CA ARG A 365 18.37 -0.71 -11.79
C ARG A 365 19.15 -1.62 -10.81
N GLU A 366 20.47 -1.51 -10.73
CA GLU A 366 21.27 -2.26 -9.77
C GLU A 366 20.98 -1.84 -8.32
N GLY A 367 20.77 -0.55 -8.09
CA GLY A 367 20.38 -0.03 -6.77
C GLY A 367 19.08 -0.60 -6.24
N ARG A 368 18.12 -0.94 -7.11
CA ARG A 368 16.82 -1.53 -6.70
C ARG A 368 16.97 -2.84 -5.93
N PHE A 369 18.01 -3.64 -6.22
CA PHE A 369 18.30 -4.87 -5.47
C PHE A 369 18.84 -4.60 -4.06
N PHE A 370 19.24 -3.36 -3.78
CA PHE A 370 19.77 -2.89 -2.52
C PHE A 370 18.97 -1.68 -2.00
N ALA A 371 17.67 -1.61 -2.32
CA ALA A 371 16.86 -0.42 -2.07
C ALA A 371 16.89 0.01 -0.59
N ASP A 372 16.65 -0.90 0.34
CA ASP A 372 16.62 -0.60 1.78
C ASP A 372 17.97 -0.11 2.29
N PRO A 373 19.11 -0.79 2.09
CA PRO A 373 20.43 -0.27 2.48
C PRO A 373 20.77 1.09 1.85
N VAL A 374 20.40 1.30 0.58
CA VAL A 374 20.64 2.58 -0.12
C VAL A 374 19.83 3.69 0.54
N MET A 375 18.53 3.46 0.78
CA MET A 375 17.65 4.47 1.40
C MET A 375 18.06 4.78 2.85
N ILE A 376 18.34 3.76 3.67
CA ILE A 376 18.77 3.92 5.07
C ILE A 376 20.08 4.73 5.17
N ALA A 377 20.95 4.67 4.17
CA ALA A 377 22.20 5.44 4.16
C ALA A 377 22.01 6.96 4.18
N PHE A 378 20.80 7.46 3.92
CA PHE A 378 20.44 8.89 3.92
C PHE A 378 19.84 9.38 5.27
N LEU A 379 19.55 8.48 6.23
CA LEU A 379 19.10 8.83 7.59
C LEU A 379 20.25 9.24 8.52
#